data_110ab0c4209d1850e3084d5dd427732d
#
_entry.id   110ab0c4209d1850e3084d5dd427732d
#
_cell.length_a   1.000
_cell.length_b   1.000
_cell.length_c   1.000
_cell.angle_alpha   90.00
_cell.angle_beta   90.00
_cell.angle_gamma   90.00
#
_symmetry.space_group_name_H-M   'P 1'
#
loop_
_entity.id
_entity.type
_entity.pdbx_description
1 polymer ?
#
loop_
_entity_poly.entity_id
_entity_poly.type
_entity_poly.pdbx_seq_one_letter_code
_entity_poly.pdbx_strand_id
1 'polypeptide(L)'
;MAAKETDKYRAAKSFHDHAEEYDSWFEDSLVYEIEVTALKSLHAQMDDPKMEIGVGPGRFARNLGVGFGIDPAWAPLTLASERGIKCCQAFGEQLPVKDRRIGAIYVLFTLCFVADPQKILRECSRVLKEDGHLVIGMIPSGSAWGRSLTVKKKAGHSFYKYARFYTIATVKKLLAKANMRIIEYNSTLYQAPGCVKQNEVPRDAFDEQAGFVVIVAAKNQT
;
A
#
# COMPACT_ATOMS: atom_id res chain seq x y z
N MET A 1 20.82 -9.83 -5.76
CA MET A 1 19.79 -9.24 -6.66
C MET A 1 18.85 -10.31 -7.20
N ALA A 2 19.31 -11.43 -7.74
CA ALA A 2 18.45 -12.50 -8.32
C ALA A 2 17.38 -13.07 -7.36
N ALA A 3 17.69 -13.33 -6.09
CA ALA A 3 16.73 -13.88 -5.14
C ALA A 3 15.51 -12.95 -4.90
N LYS A 4 15.73 -11.63 -4.81
CA LYS A 4 14.65 -10.65 -4.62
C LYS A 4 13.73 -10.55 -5.83
N GLU A 5 14.31 -10.63 -7.03
CA GLU A 5 13.56 -10.63 -8.27
C GLU A 5 12.67 -11.87 -8.37
N THR A 6 13.19 -13.04 -7.96
CA THR A 6 12.40 -14.28 -7.90
C THR A 6 11.27 -14.19 -6.88
N ASP A 7 11.49 -13.55 -5.73
CA ASP A 7 10.48 -13.46 -4.67
C ASP A 7 9.27 -12.62 -5.06
N LYS A 8 9.40 -11.56 -5.86
CA LYS A 8 8.25 -10.77 -6.33
C LYS A 8 7.31 -11.59 -7.22
N TYR A 9 7.85 -12.44 -8.10
CA TYR A 9 7.03 -13.33 -8.94
C TYR A 9 6.31 -14.39 -8.10
N ARG A 10 6.99 -14.93 -7.08
CA ARG A 10 6.39 -15.88 -6.14
C ARG A 10 5.30 -15.23 -5.28
N ALA A 11 5.51 -13.99 -4.86
CA ALA A 11 4.49 -13.22 -4.16
C ALA A 11 3.27 -13.00 -5.06
N ALA A 12 3.48 -12.49 -6.30
CA ALA A 12 2.40 -12.30 -7.27
C ALA A 12 1.63 -13.60 -7.55
N LYS A 13 2.37 -14.72 -7.70
CA LYS A 13 1.73 -16.04 -7.86
C LYS A 13 0.90 -16.42 -6.65
N SER A 14 1.38 -16.17 -5.43
CA SER A 14 0.64 -16.49 -4.21
C SER A 14 -0.68 -15.70 -4.13
N PHE A 15 -0.67 -14.41 -4.46
CA PHE A 15 -1.89 -13.60 -4.54
C PHE A 15 -2.82 -14.05 -5.67
N HIS A 16 -2.26 -14.53 -6.79
CA HIS A 16 -3.05 -15.09 -7.89
C HIS A 16 -3.77 -16.37 -7.47
N ASP A 17 -3.03 -17.30 -6.86
CA ASP A 17 -3.54 -18.63 -6.49
C ASP A 17 -4.59 -18.57 -5.36
N HIS A 18 -4.61 -17.49 -4.55
CA HIS A 18 -5.46 -17.34 -3.37
C HIS A 18 -6.25 -16.02 -3.37
N ALA A 19 -6.65 -15.54 -4.56
CA ALA A 19 -7.27 -14.23 -4.70
C ALA A 19 -8.58 -14.08 -3.90
N GLU A 20 -9.45 -15.08 -3.94
CA GLU A 20 -10.72 -15.08 -3.21
C GLU A 20 -10.52 -15.17 -1.70
N GLU A 21 -9.58 -16.00 -1.23
CA GLU A 21 -9.19 -16.05 0.19
C GLU A 21 -8.71 -14.68 0.66
N TYR A 22 -7.84 -14.03 -0.12
CA TYR A 22 -7.35 -12.70 0.23
C TYR A 22 -8.46 -11.65 0.22
N ASP A 23 -9.37 -11.71 -0.76
CA ASP A 23 -10.50 -10.80 -0.85
C ASP A 23 -11.46 -10.93 0.34
N SER A 24 -11.69 -12.16 0.82
CA SER A 24 -12.56 -12.43 1.97
C SER A 24 -12.08 -11.81 3.29
N TRP A 25 -10.78 -11.49 3.42
CA TRP A 25 -10.25 -10.85 4.64
C TRP A 25 -10.82 -9.45 4.91
N PHE A 26 -11.38 -8.83 3.89
CA PHE A 26 -11.98 -7.50 3.97
C PHE A 26 -13.48 -7.52 4.26
N GLU A 27 -14.12 -8.71 4.20
CA GLU A 27 -15.54 -8.85 4.47
C GLU A 27 -15.81 -8.79 5.97
N ASP A 28 -16.78 -7.98 6.36
CA ASP A 28 -17.16 -7.76 7.78
C ASP A 28 -15.96 -7.50 8.70
N SER A 29 -14.91 -6.87 8.18
CA SER A 29 -13.64 -6.66 8.85
C SER A 29 -13.57 -5.26 9.47
N LEU A 30 -13.67 -5.19 10.80
CA LEU A 30 -13.49 -3.96 11.56
C LEU A 30 -12.07 -3.36 11.37
N VAL A 31 -11.05 -4.21 11.18
CA VAL A 31 -9.68 -3.78 10.84
C VAL A 31 -9.68 -2.99 9.54
N TYR A 32 -10.32 -3.53 8.51
CA TYR A 32 -10.43 -2.86 7.22
C TYR A 32 -11.21 -1.54 7.30
N GLU A 33 -12.30 -1.49 8.06
CA GLU A 33 -13.07 -0.25 8.27
C GLU A 33 -12.22 0.84 8.93
N ILE A 34 -11.42 0.48 9.95
CA ILE A 34 -10.49 1.38 10.63
C ILE A 34 -9.42 1.90 9.66
N GLU A 35 -8.84 1.03 8.82
CA GLU A 35 -7.84 1.38 7.82
C GLU A 35 -8.41 2.33 6.75
N VAL A 36 -9.61 2.05 6.24
CA VAL A 36 -10.32 2.92 5.29
C VAL A 36 -10.65 4.27 5.92
N THR A 37 -11.06 4.29 7.19
CA THR A 37 -11.33 5.54 7.91
C THR A 37 -10.08 6.40 8.01
N ALA A 38 -8.93 5.81 8.34
CA ALA A 38 -7.66 6.52 8.38
C ALA A 38 -7.24 7.11 7.02
N LEU A 39 -7.51 6.39 5.94
CA LEU A 39 -7.23 6.86 4.58
C LEU A 39 -8.19 7.98 4.15
N LYS A 40 -9.45 7.94 4.58
CA LYS A 40 -10.46 8.96 4.27
C LYS A 40 -10.32 10.23 5.12
N SER A 41 -9.65 10.17 6.25
CA SER A 41 -9.45 11.32 7.15
C SER A 41 -8.23 12.18 6.79
N LEU A 42 -7.53 11.88 5.70
CA LEU A 42 -6.43 12.70 5.22
C LEU A 42 -6.90 14.11 4.84
N HIS A 43 -6.11 15.12 5.23
CA HIS A 43 -6.39 16.53 4.94
C HIS A 43 -5.87 16.94 3.55
N ALA A 44 -4.79 16.31 3.09
CA ALA A 44 -4.24 16.56 1.76
C ALA A 44 -5.26 16.21 0.67
N GLN A 45 -5.44 17.10 -0.26
CA GLN A 45 -6.36 16.89 -1.39
C GLN A 45 -5.77 15.85 -2.36
N MET A 46 -6.58 14.87 -2.71
CA MET A 46 -6.19 13.81 -3.65
C MET A 46 -6.84 14.03 -5.01
N ASP A 47 -6.09 14.67 -5.91
CA ASP A 47 -6.58 15.05 -7.23
C ASP A 47 -6.64 13.87 -8.22
N ASP A 48 -7.53 13.96 -9.18
CA ASP A 48 -7.65 13.01 -10.28
C ASP A 48 -6.58 13.25 -11.39
N PRO A 49 -6.23 12.20 -12.12
CA PRO A 49 -6.60 10.80 -11.96
C PRO A 49 -5.93 10.17 -10.73
N LYS A 50 -6.66 9.29 -10.05
CA LYS A 50 -6.14 8.50 -8.93
C LYS A 50 -5.79 7.09 -9.38
N MET A 51 -4.66 6.56 -8.89
CA MET A 51 -4.16 5.22 -9.22
C MET A 51 -3.70 4.49 -7.96
N GLU A 52 -4.00 3.20 -7.87
CA GLU A 52 -3.43 2.32 -6.83
C GLU A 52 -2.46 1.32 -7.44
N ILE A 53 -1.27 1.20 -6.84
CA ILE A 53 -0.23 0.23 -7.21
C ILE A 53 -0.27 -0.91 -6.21
N GLY A 54 -0.42 -2.15 -6.71
CA GLY A 54 -0.76 -3.31 -5.91
C GLY A 54 -2.23 -3.25 -5.51
N VAL A 55 -3.11 -2.97 -6.48
CA VAL A 55 -4.54 -2.76 -6.23
C VAL A 55 -5.25 -4.01 -5.70
N GLY A 56 -4.65 -5.19 -5.90
CA GLY A 56 -5.23 -6.46 -5.50
C GLY A 56 -6.67 -6.61 -5.98
N PRO A 57 -7.62 -6.99 -5.10
CA PRO A 57 -9.03 -7.12 -5.46
C PRO A 57 -9.78 -5.77 -5.55
N GLY A 58 -9.12 -4.63 -5.36
CA GLY A 58 -9.70 -3.30 -5.55
C GLY A 58 -10.59 -2.79 -4.41
N ARG A 59 -10.53 -3.40 -3.22
CA ARG A 59 -11.38 -3.01 -2.06
C ARG A 59 -11.09 -1.60 -1.60
N PHE A 60 -9.80 -1.24 -1.43
CA PHE A 60 -9.41 0.13 -1.07
C PHE A 60 -9.68 1.11 -2.22
N ALA A 61 -9.27 0.76 -3.44
CA ALA A 61 -9.49 1.58 -4.62
C ALA A 61 -10.96 2.02 -4.75
N ARG A 62 -11.90 1.07 -4.64
CA ARG A 62 -13.35 1.36 -4.70
C ARG A 62 -13.78 2.34 -3.60
N ASN A 63 -13.37 2.12 -2.35
CA ASN A 63 -13.75 2.96 -1.20
C ASN A 63 -13.16 4.38 -1.25
N LEU A 64 -12.00 4.54 -1.92
CA LEU A 64 -11.27 5.81 -2.04
C LEU A 64 -11.55 6.54 -3.36
N GLY A 65 -12.41 6.00 -4.22
CA GLY A 65 -12.71 6.58 -5.52
C GLY A 65 -11.52 6.56 -6.48
N VAL A 66 -10.65 5.54 -6.37
CA VAL A 66 -9.51 5.34 -7.26
C VAL A 66 -9.97 4.65 -8.53
N GLY A 67 -9.77 5.31 -9.68
CA GLY A 67 -10.28 4.82 -10.97
C GLY A 67 -9.34 3.87 -11.72
N PHE A 68 -8.06 3.80 -11.33
CA PHE A 68 -7.05 2.99 -12.03
C PHE A 68 -6.29 2.11 -11.04
N GLY A 69 -6.08 0.84 -11.42
CA GLY A 69 -5.37 -0.13 -10.60
C GLY A 69 -4.28 -0.87 -11.37
N ILE A 70 -3.14 -1.08 -10.72
CA ILE A 70 -2.03 -1.88 -11.26
C ILE A 70 -1.69 -2.97 -10.26
N ASP A 71 -1.59 -4.22 -10.75
CA ASP A 71 -1.16 -5.37 -9.95
C ASP A 71 -0.48 -6.41 -10.87
N PRO A 72 0.56 -7.12 -10.43
CA PRO A 72 1.16 -8.21 -11.21
C PRO A 72 0.32 -9.49 -11.21
N ALA A 73 -0.59 -9.67 -10.25
CA ALA A 73 -1.43 -10.86 -10.10
C ALA A 73 -2.76 -10.70 -10.86
N TRP A 74 -3.02 -11.58 -11.82
CA TRP A 74 -4.20 -11.47 -12.69
C TRP A 74 -5.53 -11.73 -11.96
N ALA A 75 -5.62 -12.77 -11.13
CA ALA A 75 -6.89 -13.12 -10.48
C ALA A 75 -7.44 -12.00 -9.57
N PRO A 76 -6.62 -11.33 -8.71
CA PRO A 76 -7.09 -10.15 -7.99
C PRO A 76 -7.52 -9.00 -8.90
N LEU A 77 -6.84 -8.78 -10.04
CA LEU A 77 -7.23 -7.74 -11.00
C LEU A 77 -8.62 -7.98 -11.61
N THR A 78 -9.02 -9.24 -11.81
CA THR A 78 -10.36 -9.56 -12.27
C THR A 78 -11.41 -9.07 -11.27
N LEU A 79 -11.21 -9.33 -9.98
CA LEU A 79 -12.09 -8.86 -8.91
C LEU A 79 -12.12 -7.32 -8.82
N ALA A 80 -10.96 -6.67 -9.02
CA ALA A 80 -10.89 -5.20 -9.06
C ALA A 80 -11.67 -4.63 -10.27
N SER A 81 -11.56 -5.28 -11.43
CA SER A 81 -12.30 -4.89 -12.64
C SER A 81 -13.81 -5.02 -12.46
N GLU A 82 -14.29 -6.08 -11.81
CA GLU A 82 -15.71 -6.26 -11.46
C GLU A 82 -16.22 -5.16 -10.51
N ARG A 83 -15.32 -4.58 -9.71
CA ARG A 83 -15.59 -3.42 -8.86
C ARG A 83 -15.53 -2.07 -9.58
N GLY A 84 -15.34 -2.07 -10.91
CA GLY A 84 -15.33 -0.87 -11.74
C GLY A 84 -13.98 -0.16 -11.84
N ILE A 85 -12.90 -0.78 -11.37
CA ILE A 85 -11.55 -0.23 -11.48
C ILE A 85 -10.97 -0.57 -12.87
N LYS A 86 -10.40 0.40 -13.56
CA LYS A 86 -9.67 0.17 -14.81
C LYS A 86 -8.29 -0.41 -14.49
N CYS A 87 -8.10 -1.68 -14.81
CA CYS A 87 -6.94 -2.46 -14.39
C CYS A 87 -5.89 -2.63 -15.48
N CYS A 88 -4.61 -2.68 -15.08
CA CYS A 88 -3.50 -3.06 -15.94
C CYS A 88 -2.57 -4.03 -15.19
N GLN A 89 -2.23 -5.15 -15.82
CA GLN A 89 -1.27 -6.10 -15.24
C GLN A 89 0.17 -5.60 -15.46
N ALA A 90 0.80 -5.14 -14.38
CA ALA A 90 2.19 -4.68 -14.40
C ALA A 90 2.79 -4.70 -12.99
N PHE A 91 4.13 -4.68 -12.93
CA PHE A 91 4.86 -4.45 -11.69
C PHE A 91 5.02 -2.95 -11.45
N GLY A 92 4.92 -2.52 -10.18
CA GLY A 92 5.05 -1.12 -9.79
C GLY A 92 6.44 -0.51 -10.03
N GLU A 93 7.47 -1.36 -10.23
CA GLU A 93 8.83 -0.93 -10.58
C GLU A 93 8.98 -0.44 -12.03
N GLN A 94 7.94 -0.59 -12.86
CA GLN A 94 7.90 -0.11 -14.24
C GLN A 94 6.45 0.16 -14.64
N LEU A 95 6.00 1.38 -14.39
CA LEU A 95 4.61 1.76 -14.62
C LEU A 95 4.35 2.06 -16.10
N PRO A 96 3.31 1.47 -16.73
CA PRO A 96 2.91 1.76 -18.10
C PRO A 96 2.15 3.09 -18.19
N VAL A 97 2.66 4.13 -17.58
CA VAL A 97 2.06 5.45 -17.46
C VAL A 97 3.07 6.51 -17.86
N LYS A 98 2.65 7.50 -18.64
CA LYS A 98 3.48 8.65 -19.01
C LYS A 98 3.79 9.53 -17.80
N ASP A 99 4.88 10.29 -17.88
CA ASP A 99 5.31 11.22 -16.84
C ASP A 99 4.21 12.26 -16.54
N ARG A 100 4.06 12.62 -15.27
CA ARG A 100 3.22 13.74 -14.81
C ARG A 100 1.74 13.63 -15.22
N ARG A 101 1.15 12.41 -15.12
CA ARG A 101 -0.25 12.17 -15.51
C ARG A 101 -1.18 11.89 -14.34
N ILE A 102 -0.67 11.51 -13.20
CA ILE A 102 -1.45 11.04 -12.05
C ILE A 102 -1.50 12.14 -10.98
N GLY A 103 -2.68 12.45 -10.47
CA GLY A 103 -2.88 13.40 -9.38
C GLY A 103 -2.60 12.79 -8.01
N ALA A 104 -3.07 11.56 -7.77
CA ALA A 104 -2.77 10.85 -6.54
C ALA A 104 -2.45 9.37 -6.79
N ILE A 105 -1.42 8.85 -6.11
CA ILE A 105 -1.03 7.44 -6.14
C ILE A 105 -1.18 6.87 -4.75
N TYR A 106 -1.80 5.68 -4.68
CA TYR A 106 -1.91 4.88 -3.47
C TYR A 106 -1.01 3.65 -3.57
N VAL A 107 -0.23 3.38 -2.53
CA VAL A 107 0.62 2.18 -2.36
C VAL A 107 0.27 1.61 -0.99
N LEU A 108 -0.79 0.80 -0.94
CA LEU A 108 -1.35 0.29 0.30
C LEU A 108 -0.90 -1.16 0.51
N PHE A 109 -0.21 -1.43 1.62
CA PHE A 109 0.31 -2.77 1.98
C PHE A 109 1.22 -3.43 0.93
N THR A 110 1.59 -2.72 -0.13
CA THR A 110 2.26 -3.26 -1.33
C THR A 110 3.79 -3.16 -1.21
N LEU A 111 4.30 -2.12 -0.55
CA LEU A 111 5.74 -1.83 -0.51
C LEU A 111 6.57 -3.00 0.06
N CYS A 112 5.96 -3.83 0.91
CA CYS A 112 6.62 -4.98 1.52
C CYS A 112 6.79 -6.18 0.55
N PHE A 113 6.12 -6.21 -0.59
CA PHE A 113 6.17 -7.32 -1.57
C PHE A 113 7.00 -7.01 -2.81
N VAL A 114 7.43 -5.76 -3.01
CA VAL A 114 8.20 -5.36 -4.18
C VAL A 114 9.68 -5.75 -4.07
N ALA A 115 10.31 -6.03 -5.19
CA ALA A 115 11.74 -6.39 -5.22
C ALA A 115 12.64 -5.17 -4.92
N ASP A 116 12.29 -4.02 -5.49
CA ASP A 116 13.02 -2.75 -5.31
C ASP A 116 12.07 -1.61 -4.92
N PRO A 117 11.91 -1.33 -3.61
CA PRO A 117 11.05 -0.25 -3.14
C PRO A 117 11.55 1.14 -3.57
N GLN A 118 12.85 1.30 -3.83
CA GLN A 118 13.37 2.57 -4.33
C GLN A 118 12.94 2.83 -5.78
N LYS A 119 12.87 1.77 -6.58
CA LYS A 119 12.47 1.87 -7.99
C LYS A 119 10.99 2.22 -8.10
N ILE A 120 10.12 1.59 -7.30
CA ILE A 120 8.68 1.93 -7.29
C ILE A 120 8.43 3.38 -6.88
N LEU A 121 9.14 3.89 -5.86
CA LEU A 121 8.99 5.28 -5.42
C LEU A 121 9.50 6.29 -6.47
N ARG A 122 10.54 5.95 -7.23
CA ARG A 122 10.98 6.77 -8.38
C ARG A 122 9.92 6.78 -9.49
N GLU A 123 9.31 5.65 -9.79
CA GLU A 123 8.21 5.57 -10.75
C GLU A 123 7.00 6.39 -10.27
N CYS A 124 6.64 6.31 -9.00
CA CYS A 124 5.61 7.19 -8.42
C CYS A 124 5.95 8.67 -8.64
N SER A 125 7.18 9.08 -8.30
CA SER A 125 7.64 10.46 -8.51
C SER A 125 7.60 10.86 -9.98
N ARG A 126 7.95 9.97 -10.91
CA ARG A 126 7.93 10.23 -12.36
C ARG A 126 6.52 10.47 -12.90
N VAL A 127 5.57 9.61 -12.52
CA VAL A 127 4.21 9.66 -13.11
C VAL A 127 3.27 10.65 -12.39
N LEU A 128 3.56 11.05 -11.15
CA LEU A 128 2.82 12.08 -10.43
C LEU A 128 2.94 13.44 -11.14
N LYS A 129 1.86 14.20 -11.15
CA LYS A 129 1.86 15.64 -11.46
C LYS A 129 2.77 16.39 -10.48
N GLU A 130 3.10 17.65 -10.76
CA GLU A 130 3.98 18.43 -9.87
C GLU A 130 3.34 18.68 -8.50
N ASP A 131 2.05 18.88 -8.46
CA ASP A 131 1.21 19.06 -7.28
C ASP A 131 0.58 17.75 -6.78
N GLY A 132 0.94 16.62 -7.39
CA GLY A 132 0.38 15.32 -7.06
C GLY A 132 0.93 14.71 -5.76
N HIS A 133 0.13 13.82 -5.16
CA HIS A 133 0.42 13.20 -3.87
C HIS A 133 0.61 11.69 -3.96
N LEU A 134 1.56 11.18 -3.17
CA LEU A 134 1.75 9.75 -2.93
C LEU A 134 1.26 9.40 -1.53
N VAL A 135 0.34 8.46 -1.45
CA VAL A 135 -0.18 7.91 -0.19
C VAL A 135 0.38 6.50 0.00
N ILE A 136 1.13 6.27 1.07
CA ILE A 136 1.65 4.96 1.45
C ILE A 136 0.92 4.50 2.70
N GLY A 137 0.24 3.35 2.63
CA GLY A 137 -0.34 2.65 3.78
C GLY A 137 0.53 1.46 4.17
N MET A 138 1.00 1.42 5.41
CA MET A 138 1.92 0.37 5.87
C MET A 138 1.71 -0.06 7.31
N ILE A 139 2.14 -1.28 7.61
CA ILE A 139 2.25 -1.81 8.98
C ILE A 139 3.73 -1.68 9.39
N PRO A 140 4.07 -0.82 10.37
CA PRO A 140 5.45 -0.65 10.83
C PRO A 140 6.00 -1.95 11.43
N SER A 141 7.20 -2.35 11.03
CA SER A 141 7.80 -3.63 11.48
C SER A 141 8.02 -3.72 12.99
N GLY A 142 8.16 -2.57 13.67
CA GLY A 142 8.34 -2.46 15.12
C GLY A 142 7.03 -2.49 15.93
N SER A 143 5.87 -2.34 15.32
CA SER A 143 4.57 -2.37 16.00
C SER A 143 4.19 -3.80 16.44
N ALA A 144 3.19 -3.93 17.31
CA ALA A 144 2.63 -5.23 17.67
C ALA A 144 2.13 -6.01 16.44
N TRP A 145 1.50 -5.31 15.50
CA TRP A 145 1.04 -5.86 14.22
C TRP A 145 2.21 -6.32 13.35
N GLY A 146 3.26 -5.51 13.17
CA GLY A 146 4.44 -5.87 12.40
C GLY A 146 5.18 -7.09 12.97
N ARG A 147 5.27 -7.19 14.30
CA ARG A 147 5.83 -8.38 14.97
C ARG A 147 4.97 -9.62 14.73
N SER A 148 3.63 -9.51 14.81
CA SER A 148 2.71 -10.61 14.49
C SER A 148 2.88 -11.11 13.05
N LEU A 149 2.94 -10.19 12.08
CA LEU A 149 3.20 -10.55 10.68
C LEU A 149 4.57 -11.20 10.48
N THR A 150 5.58 -10.77 11.22
CA THR A 150 6.92 -11.39 11.19
C THR A 150 6.89 -12.84 11.71
N VAL A 151 6.08 -13.13 12.73
CA VAL A 151 5.84 -14.51 13.19
C VAL A 151 5.17 -15.35 12.10
N LYS A 152 4.09 -14.83 11.49
CA LYS A 152 3.41 -15.49 10.35
C LYS A 152 4.38 -15.76 9.19
N LYS A 153 5.23 -14.79 8.86
CA LYS A 153 6.29 -14.98 7.84
C LYS A 153 7.21 -16.15 8.17
N LYS A 154 7.72 -16.22 9.40
CA LYS A 154 8.61 -17.32 9.85
C LYS A 154 7.91 -18.68 9.83
N ALA A 155 6.60 -18.71 10.08
CA ALA A 155 5.77 -19.90 9.98
C ALA A 155 5.42 -20.31 8.55
N GLY A 156 5.91 -19.60 7.51
CA GLY A 156 5.69 -19.95 6.11
C GLY A 156 4.32 -19.58 5.55
N HIS A 157 3.63 -18.62 6.15
CA HIS A 157 2.32 -18.15 5.71
C HIS A 157 2.27 -17.84 4.22
N SER A 158 1.25 -18.27 3.50
CA SER A 158 1.12 -18.22 2.04
C SER A 158 1.51 -16.87 1.44
N PHE A 159 1.02 -15.76 2.00
CA PHE A 159 1.31 -14.41 1.52
C PHE A 159 2.60 -13.84 2.13
N TYR A 160 2.72 -13.86 3.47
CA TYR A 160 3.75 -13.10 4.17
C TYR A 160 5.16 -13.68 4.09
N LYS A 161 5.34 -14.96 3.70
CA LYS A 161 6.68 -15.58 3.57
C LYS A 161 7.62 -14.81 2.63
N TYR A 162 7.07 -14.06 1.67
CA TYR A 162 7.84 -13.22 0.74
C TYR A 162 7.90 -11.74 1.16
N ALA A 163 7.13 -11.33 2.17
CA ALA A 163 7.06 -9.95 2.59
C ALA A 163 8.37 -9.47 3.25
N ARG A 164 8.68 -8.19 3.08
CA ARG A 164 9.75 -7.48 3.76
C ARG A 164 9.17 -6.28 4.49
N PHE A 165 9.02 -6.41 5.80
CA PHE A 165 8.45 -5.34 6.62
C PHE A 165 9.47 -4.23 6.88
N TYR A 166 9.04 -3.00 6.80
CA TYR A 166 9.87 -1.79 6.95
C TYR A 166 9.50 -1.04 8.23
N THR A 167 10.49 -0.35 8.80
CA THR A 167 10.25 0.73 9.76
C THR A 167 9.85 1.99 9.02
N ILE A 168 9.16 2.90 9.69
CA ILE A 168 8.80 4.19 9.10
C ILE A 168 10.08 4.98 8.76
N ALA A 169 11.10 4.91 9.61
CA ALA A 169 12.42 5.53 9.33
C ALA A 169 13.04 5.06 8.01
N THR A 170 12.87 3.77 7.68
CA THR A 170 13.32 3.24 6.37
C THR A 170 12.53 3.84 5.23
N VAL A 171 11.20 3.92 5.34
CA VAL A 171 10.34 4.50 4.29
C VAL A 171 10.64 5.98 4.09
N LYS A 172 10.86 6.75 5.18
CA LYS A 172 11.32 8.15 5.11
C LYS A 172 12.60 8.31 4.27
N LYS A 173 13.60 7.45 4.51
CA LYS A 173 14.86 7.46 3.73
C LYS A 173 14.64 7.12 2.26
N LEU A 174 13.74 6.19 1.96
CA LEU A 174 13.40 5.82 0.59
C LEU A 174 12.70 6.97 -0.14
N LEU A 175 11.75 7.65 0.51
CA LEU A 175 11.06 8.82 -0.04
C LEU A 175 12.03 9.97 -0.34
N ALA A 176 12.91 10.30 0.61
CA ALA A 176 13.93 11.35 0.40
C ALA A 176 14.82 11.03 -0.81
N LYS A 177 15.24 9.76 -1.00
CA LYS A 177 16.01 9.31 -2.18
C LYS A 177 15.22 9.34 -3.49
N ALA A 178 13.90 9.38 -3.43
CA ALA A 178 13.01 9.56 -4.59
C ALA A 178 12.64 11.03 -4.83
N ASN A 179 13.33 11.97 -4.17
CA ASN A 179 13.06 13.41 -4.20
C ASN A 179 11.63 13.77 -3.76
N MET A 180 11.15 13.09 -2.71
CA MET A 180 9.84 13.34 -2.12
C MET A 180 9.96 13.74 -0.65
N ARG A 181 9.15 14.70 -0.22
CA ARG A 181 9.00 15.13 1.17
C ARG A 181 7.67 14.66 1.72
N ILE A 182 7.64 14.32 2.99
CA ILE A 182 6.42 13.95 3.68
C ILE A 182 5.70 15.23 4.10
N ILE A 183 4.40 15.26 3.90
CA ILE A 183 3.53 16.41 4.20
C ILE A 183 2.48 16.10 5.25
N GLU A 184 2.10 14.82 5.42
CA GLU A 184 1.07 14.42 6.37
C GLU A 184 1.31 12.98 6.86
N TYR A 185 0.88 12.71 8.09
CA TYR A 185 0.84 11.37 8.69
C TYR A 185 -0.53 11.12 9.33
N ASN A 186 -0.94 9.86 9.28
CA ASN A 186 -2.07 9.38 10.03
C ASN A 186 -1.75 8.00 10.62
N SER A 187 -2.12 7.73 11.87
CA SER A 187 -1.82 6.48 12.57
C SER A 187 -3.06 5.92 13.25
N THR A 188 -3.25 4.60 13.17
CA THR A 188 -4.39 3.88 13.75
C THR A 188 -4.04 2.41 14.06
N LEU A 189 -5.02 1.60 14.44
CA LEU A 189 -4.86 0.21 14.87
C LEU A 189 -3.96 0.08 16.10
N TYR A 190 -4.36 0.73 17.19
CA TYR A 190 -3.69 0.64 18.49
C TYR A 190 -4.10 -0.60 19.30
N GLN A 191 -5.27 -1.17 18.99
CA GLN A 191 -5.69 -2.44 19.55
C GLN A 191 -4.79 -3.58 19.04
N ALA A 192 -4.55 -4.57 19.88
CA ALA A 192 -3.65 -5.68 19.56
C ALA A 192 -4.21 -6.55 18.41
N PRO A 193 -3.34 -7.18 17.58
CA PRO A 193 -3.76 -8.12 16.55
C PRO A 193 -4.64 -9.25 17.12
N GLY A 194 -5.78 -9.50 16.49
CA GLY A 194 -6.78 -10.48 16.93
C GLY A 194 -7.67 -10.04 18.10
N CYS A 195 -7.49 -8.81 18.58
CA CYS A 195 -8.26 -8.25 19.70
C CYS A 195 -8.97 -6.94 19.35
N VAL A 196 -9.14 -6.62 18.08
CA VAL A 196 -9.86 -5.42 17.62
C VAL A 196 -11.36 -5.61 17.87
N LYS A 197 -11.96 -4.74 18.70
CA LYS A 197 -13.35 -4.86 19.16
C LYS A 197 -14.20 -3.64 18.88
N GLN A 198 -13.60 -2.51 18.56
CA GLN A 198 -14.27 -1.25 18.32
C GLN A 198 -13.53 -0.39 17.32
N ASN A 199 -14.26 0.51 16.67
CA ASN A 199 -13.66 1.50 15.78
C ASN A 199 -12.67 2.39 16.52
N GLU A 200 -11.66 2.87 15.82
CA GLU A 200 -10.65 3.79 16.32
C GLU A 200 -10.68 5.10 15.52
N VAL A 201 -10.55 6.22 16.24
CA VAL A 201 -10.31 7.51 15.58
C VAL A 201 -8.83 7.58 15.22
N PRO A 202 -8.49 7.80 13.95
CA PRO A 202 -7.11 7.97 13.53
C PRO A 202 -6.49 9.20 14.20
N ARG A 203 -5.17 9.17 14.40
CA ARG A 203 -4.41 10.29 14.98
C ARG A 203 -3.54 10.93 13.90
N ASP A 204 -3.61 12.24 13.76
CA ASP A 204 -2.78 13.05 12.86
C ASP A 204 -1.36 13.15 13.42
N ALA A 205 -0.72 12.02 13.60
CA ALA A 205 0.59 11.90 14.21
C ALA A 205 1.35 10.71 13.66
N PHE A 206 2.65 10.81 13.74
CA PHE A 206 3.56 9.72 13.50
C PHE A 206 3.67 8.84 14.76
N ASP A 207 3.28 7.57 14.66
CA ASP A 207 3.40 6.61 15.76
C ASP A 207 3.89 5.23 15.25
N GLU A 208 5.11 4.85 15.63
CA GLU A 208 5.70 3.54 15.28
C GLU A 208 5.02 2.36 15.98
N GLN A 209 4.22 2.60 17.02
CA GLN A 209 3.48 1.55 17.73
C GLN A 209 2.12 1.27 17.10
N ALA A 210 1.62 2.15 16.24
CA ALA A 210 0.37 1.96 15.51
C ALA A 210 0.46 0.73 14.59
N GLY A 211 -0.64 0.00 14.47
CA GLY A 211 -0.74 -1.17 13.58
C GLY A 211 -0.80 -0.77 12.12
N PHE A 212 -1.35 0.40 11.82
CA PHE A 212 -1.41 0.96 10.47
C PHE A 212 -1.01 2.43 10.48
N VAL A 213 -0.11 2.79 9.57
CA VAL A 213 0.36 4.16 9.39
C VAL A 213 0.19 4.55 7.92
N VAL A 214 -0.42 5.70 7.72
CA VAL A 214 -0.53 6.36 6.42
C VAL A 214 0.49 7.48 6.35
N ILE A 215 1.22 7.56 5.26
CA ILE A 215 2.21 8.60 4.95
C ILE A 215 1.78 9.27 3.66
N VAL A 216 1.55 10.58 3.69
CA VAL A 216 1.35 11.38 2.47
C VAL A 216 2.64 12.10 2.12
N ALA A 217 3.08 11.94 0.89
CA ALA A 217 4.28 12.58 0.38
C ALA A 217 4.00 13.37 -0.92
N ALA A 218 4.73 14.46 -1.11
CA ALA A 218 4.72 15.28 -2.31
C ALA A 218 6.14 15.38 -2.87
N LYS A 219 6.27 15.77 -4.14
CA LYS A 219 7.57 16.09 -4.71
C LYS A 219 8.23 17.26 -3.96
N ASN A 220 9.55 17.25 -3.86
CA ASN A 220 10.27 18.46 -3.47
C ASN A 220 10.09 19.52 -4.56
N GLN A 221 9.83 20.75 -4.13
CA GLN A 221 9.85 21.90 -5.06
C GLN A 221 11.29 22.08 -5.52
N THR A 222 11.49 22.13 -6.82
CA THR A 222 12.77 22.48 -7.46
C THR A 222 13.00 23.97 -7.43
#